data_3d18c194ae5795ae937a8fac6d9f1d84
#
_entry.id   3d18c194ae5795ae937a8fac6d9f1d84
#
_cell.length_a   1.000
_cell.length_b   1.000
_cell.length_c   1.000
_cell.angle_alpha   90.00
_cell.angle_beta   90.00
_cell.angle_gamma   90.00
#
_symmetry.space_group_name_H-M   'P 1'
#
loop_
_entity.id
_entity.type
_entity.pdbx_description
1 polymer ?
#
loop_
_entity_poly.entity_id
_entity_poly.type
_entity_poly.pdbx_seq_one_letter_code
_entity_poly.pdbx_strand_id
1 'polypeptide(L)'
;RQRQMCIRDSNLVTGLPKTVTVTSSETEEALRESTGQIVEAVIGVLEQTPPELSADILDRGIVLTGGGSLLRGLEELIEERTGINTMTAEDPMKVVAIGTGQFVEFMSGRKEF
;
A
#
# COMPACT_ATOMS: atom_id res chain seq x y z
N ARG A 1 -1.64 18.02 10.65
CA ARG A 1 -0.42 18.50 11.31
C ARG A 1 0.82 18.04 10.55
N GLN A 2 1.65 18.97 10.14
CA GLN A 2 2.87 18.69 9.40
C GLN A 2 3.92 18.04 10.30
N ARG A 3 4.49 16.92 9.83
CA ARG A 3 5.58 16.24 10.50
C ARG A 3 6.91 16.65 9.87
N GLN A 4 7.93 16.68 10.68
CA GLN A 4 9.29 16.97 10.24
C GLN A 4 10.21 15.84 10.66
N MET A 5 11.16 15.48 9.79
CA MET A 5 12.20 14.51 10.07
C MET A 5 13.55 15.12 9.74
N CYS A 6 14.48 15.03 10.67
CA CYS A 6 15.87 15.42 10.45
C CYS A 6 16.66 14.21 9.99
N ILE A 7 17.27 14.33 8.81
CA ILE A 7 18.10 13.29 8.21
C ILE A 7 19.54 13.79 8.21
N ARG A 8 20.44 12.99 8.77
CA ARG A 8 21.88 13.24 8.75
C ARG A 8 22.57 12.24 7.86
N ASP A 9 23.21 12.73 6.82
CA ASP A 9 23.92 11.91 5.86
C ASP A 9 25.13 12.68 5.29
N SER A 10 25.91 12.02 4.45
CA SER A 10 27.07 12.62 3.81
C SER A 10 26.68 13.41 2.57
N ASN A 11 27.23 14.61 2.45
CA ASN A 11 27.12 15.40 1.21
C ASN A 11 28.02 14.77 0.15
N LEU A 12 27.45 14.41 -1.00
CA LEU A 12 28.21 13.76 -2.09
C LEU A 12 29.28 14.66 -2.70
N VAL A 13 29.12 15.98 -2.63
CA VAL A 13 30.05 16.94 -3.21
C VAL A 13 31.23 17.20 -2.26
N THR A 14 30.94 17.42 -0.98
CA THR A 14 31.96 17.77 0.02
C THR A 14 32.50 16.59 0.79
N GLY A 15 31.80 15.46 0.82
CA GLY A 15 32.12 14.29 1.64
C GLY A 15 31.88 14.49 3.12
N LEU A 16 31.32 15.63 3.52
CA LEU A 16 31.09 15.98 4.92
C LEU A 16 29.65 15.65 5.36
N PRO A 17 29.43 15.38 6.64
CA PRO A 17 28.08 15.17 7.17
C PRO A 17 27.21 16.40 6.95
N LYS A 18 25.95 16.16 6.54
CA LYS A 18 24.97 17.22 6.36
C LYS A 18 23.64 16.79 6.98
N THR A 19 23.00 17.72 7.66
CA THR A 19 21.67 17.51 8.22
C THR A 19 20.64 18.25 7.37
N VAL A 20 19.60 17.54 6.94
CA VAL A 20 18.50 18.08 6.15
C VAL A 20 17.21 17.80 6.89
N THR A 21 16.34 18.81 6.97
CA THR A 21 15.00 18.66 7.53
C THR A 21 14.03 18.42 6.38
N VAL A 22 13.30 17.30 6.45
CA VAL A 22 12.29 16.94 5.45
C VAL A 22 10.91 17.01 6.12
N THR A 23 9.97 17.66 5.45
CA THR A 23 8.60 17.78 5.94
C THR A 23 7.70 16.72 5.31
N SER A 24 6.59 16.41 5.96
CA SER A 24 5.59 15.48 5.42
C SER A 24 4.98 16.00 4.11
N SER A 25 4.84 17.30 3.95
CA SER A 25 4.37 17.93 2.70
C SER A 25 5.32 17.68 1.54
N GLU A 26 6.63 17.81 1.76
CA GLU A 26 7.66 17.53 0.75
C GLU A 26 7.65 16.06 0.35
N THR A 27 7.51 15.17 1.31
CA THR A 27 7.44 13.72 1.07
C THR A 27 6.19 13.36 0.28
N GLU A 28 5.04 13.91 0.65
CA GLU A 28 3.77 13.69 -0.04
C GLU A 28 3.86 14.17 -1.50
N GLU A 29 4.41 15.34 -1.74
CA GLU A 29 4.59 15.88 -3.07
C GLU A 29 5.53 14.99 -3.92
N ALA A 30 6.63 14.52 -3.33
CA ALA A 30 7.58 13.64 -4.01
C ALA A 30 6.96 12.28 -4.39
N LEU A 31 6.03 11.77 -3.58
CA LEU A 31 5.37 10.48 -3.81
C LEU A 31 4.10 10.57 -4.67
N ARG A 32 3.62 11.78 -4.96
CA ARG A 32 2.31 11.98 -5.63
C ARG A 32 2.24 11.29 -6.98
N GLU A 33 3.27 11.38 -7.79
CA GLU A 33 3.31 10.74 -9.10
C GLU A 33 3.26 9.21 -8.97
N SER A 34 4.07 8.64 -8.09
CA SER A 34 4.14 7.19 -7.88
C SER A 34 2.84 6.63 -7.32
N THR A 35 2.23 7.31 -6.36
CA THR A 35 0.92 6.88 -5.80
C THR A 35 -0.18 7.02 -6.83
N GLY A 36 -0.13 8.06 -7.67
CA GLY A 36 -1.05 8.22 -8.80
C GLY A 36 -0.96 7.07 -9.78
N GLN A 37 0.22 6.59 -10.10
CA GLN A 37 0.43 5.43 -10.97
C GLN A 37 -0.16 4.16 -10.36
N ILE A 38 0.00 3.97 -9.06
CA ILE A 38 -0.59 2.82 -8.35
C ILE A 38 -2.13 2.85 -8.47
N VAL A 39 -2.73 4.00 -8.21
CA VAL A 39 -4.19 4.16 -8.30
C VAL A 39 -4.68 3.93 -9.73
N GLU A 40 -3.99 4.46 -10.72
CA GLU A 40 -4.34 4.24 -12.14
C GLU A 40 -4.25 2.75 -12.52
N ALA A 41 -3.25 2.04 -11.99
CA ALA A 41 -3.13 0.60 -12.21
C ALA A 41 -4.30 -0.17 -11.60
N VAL A 42 -4.73 0.20 -10.38
CA VAL A 42 -5.89 -0.41 -9.72
C VAL A 42 -7.16 -0.17 -10.55
N ILE A 43 -7.38 1.05 -11.01
CA ILE A 43 -8.53 1.41 -11.85
C ILE A 43 -8.51 0.59 -13.15
N GLY A 44 -7.34 0.47 -13.78
CA GLY A 44 -7.18 -0.30 -15.00
C GLY A 44 -7.56 -1.77 -14.83
N VAL A 45 -7.18 -2.38 -13.71
CA VAL A 45 -7.57 -3.76 -13.39
C VAL A 45 -9.08 -3.88 -13.17
N LEU A 46 -9.67 -2.94 -12.44
CA LEU A 46 -11.11 -2.93 -12.18
C LEU A 46 -11.93 -2.78 -13.46
N GLU A 47 -11.48 -1.96 -14.40
CA GLU A 47 -12.14 -1.78 -15.69
C GLU A 47 -12.14 -3.05 -16.55
N GLN A 48 -11.14 -3.90 -16.40
CA GLN A 48 -11.00 -5.16 -17.12
C GLN A 48 -11.64 -6.34 -16.40
N THR A 49 -12.13 -6.13 -15.18
CA THR A 49 -12.71 -7.19 -14.35
C THR A 49 -14.11 -7.54 -14.82
N PRO A 50 -14.46 -8.84 -14.98
CA PRO A 50 -15.81 -9.26 -15.31
C PRO A 50 -16.86 -8.78 -14.31
N PRO A 51 -18.11 -8.50 -14.76
CA PRO A 51 -19.14 -7.94 -13.89
C PRO A 51 -19.45 -8.73 -12.64
N GLU A 52 -19.39 -10.07 -12.70
CA GLU A 52 -19.64 -10.94 -11.55
C GLU A 52 -18.60 -10.72 -10.45
N LEU A 53 -17.33 -10.59 -10.83
CA LEU A 53 -16.24 -10.36 -9.90
C LEU A 53 -16.23 -8.90 -9.40
N SER A 54 -16.63 -7.97 -10.26
CA SER A 54 -16.75 -6.56 -9.85
C SER A 54 -17.79 -6.39 -8.75
N ALA A 55 -18.90 -7.10 -8.82
CA ALA A 55 -19.92 -7.09 -7.77
C ALA A 55 -19.37 -7.62 -6.44
N ASP A 56 -18.59 -8.69 -6.47
CA ASP A 56 -17.94 -9.25 -5.29
C ASP A 56 -16.92 -8.28 -4.68
N ILE A 57 -16.17 -7.58 -5.51
CA ILE A 57 -15.20 -6.57 -5.06
C ILE A 57 -15.90 -5.40 -4.37
N LEU A 58 -17.02 -4.93 -4.92
CA LEU A 58 -17.81 -3.86 -4.32
C LEU A 58 -18.34 -4.27 -2.94
N ASP A 59 -18.74 -5.52 -2.79
CA ASP A 59 -19.29 -6.04 -1.54
C ASP A 59 -18.19 -6.27 -0.48
N ARG A 60 -17.07 -6.86 -0.87
CA ARG A 60 -16.00 -7.26 0.05
C ARG A 60 -14.92 -6.21 0.26
N GLY A 61 -14.73 -5.33 -0.71
CA GLY A 61 -13.70 -4.30 -0.67
C GLY A 61 -12.33 -4.75 -1.18
N ILE A 62 -11.37 -3.85 -1.07
CA ILE A 62 -9.98 -4.07 -1.48
C ILE A 62 -9.13 -4.20 -0.21
N VAL A 63 -8.29 -5.23 -0.15
CA VAL A 63 -7.36 -5.44 0.97
C VAL A 63 -5.94 -5.17 0.48
N LEU A 64 -5.27 -4.23 1.12
CA LEU A 64 -3.87 -3.90 0.83
C LEU A 64 -2.94 -4.76 1.68
N THR A 65 -1.88 -5.27 1.06
CA THR A 65 -0.85 -6.08 1.72
C THR A 65 0.54 -5.56 1.37
N GLY A 66 1.55 -6.05 2.10
CA GLY A 66 2.92 -5.64 1.89
C GLY A 66 3.29 -4.37 2.63
N GLY A 67 4.60 -4.05 2.67
CA GLY A 67 5.11 -2.89 3.39
C GLY A 67 4.64 -1.56 2.84
N GLY A 68 4.43 -1.48 1.51
CA GLY A 68 3.93 -0.26 0.87
C GLY A 68 2.52 0.13 1.30
N SER A 69 1.72 -0.83 1.76
CA SER A 69 0.36 -0.56 2.27
C SER A 69 0.36 0.27 3.55
N LEU A 70 1.49 0.34 4.25
CA LEU A 70 1.66 1.16 5.44
C LEU A 70 1.83 2.65 5.12
N LEU A 71 1.95 3.01 3.85
CA LEU A 71 2.02 4.40 3.44
C LEU A 71 0.73 5.12 3.85
N ARG A 72 0.90 6.18 4.65
CA ARG A 72 -0.22 6.91 5.23
C ARG A 72 -1.04 7.60 4.14
N GLY A 73 -2.36 7.40 4.16
CA GLY A 73 -3.28 8.02 3.19
C GLY A 73 -3.51 7.21 1.92
N LEU A 74 -2.82 6.09 1.71
CA LEU A 74 -3.00 5.27 0.51
C LEU A 74 -4.39 4.63 0.45
N GLU A 75 -4.90 4.14 1.58
CA GLU A 75 -6.26 3.58 1.66
C GLU A 75 -7.30 4.61 1.21
N GLU A 76 -7.23 5.80 1.77
CA GLU A 76 -8.17 6.89 1.49
C GLU A 76 -8.09 7.32 0.03
N LEU A 77 -6.89 7.36 -0.54
CA LEU A 77 -6.69 7.73 -1.94
C LEU A 77 -7.33 6.71 -2.87
N ILE A 78 -7.15 5.43 -2.60
CA ILE A 78 -7.76 4.35 -3.41
C ILE A 78 -9.27 4.38 -3.26
N GLU A 79 -9.81 4.53 -2.05
CA GLU A 79 -11.25 4.65 -1.81
C GLU A 79 -11.86 5.84 -2.56
N GLU A 80 -11.21 7.00 -2.50
CA GLU A 80 -11.67 8.21 -3.17
C GLU A 80 -11.74 8.03 -4.69
N ARG A 81 -10.73 7.38 -5.26
CA ARG A 81 -10.62 7.22 -6.71
C ARG A 81 -11.43 6.06 -7.27
N THR A 82 -11.67 5.02 -6.50
CA THR A 82 -12.40 3.82 -6.95
C THR A 82 -13.83 3.74 -6.43
N GLY A 83 -14.13 4.41 -5.33
CA GLY A 83 -15.42 4.28 -4.66
C GLY A 83 -15.61 2.96 -3.93
N ILE A 84 -14.55 2.17 -3.79
CA ILE A 84 -14.58 0.85 -3.14
C ILE A 84 -13.90 0.94 -1.78
N ASN A 85 -14.52 0.35 -0.76
CA ASN A 85 -13.93 0.29 0.58
C ASN A 85 -12.57 -0.40 0.54
N THR A 86 -11.55 0.26 1.04
CA THR A 86 -10.16 -0.22 1.01
C THR A 86 -9.62 -0.27 2.44
N MET A 87 -8.99 -1.38 2.79
CA MET A 87 -8.40 -1.57 4.11
C MET A 87 -7.02 -2.20 3.99
N THR A 88 -6.16 -1.93 4.97
CA THR A 88 -4.88 -2.59 5.08
C THR A 88 -5.03 -3.83 5.95
N ALA A 89 -4.44 -4.94 5.52
CA ALA A 89 -4.45 -6.18 6.27
C ALA A 89 -3.75 -6.00 7.63
N GLU A 90 -4.19 -6.75 8.63
CA GLU A 90 -3.47 -6.85 9.89
C GLU A 90 -2.10 -7.49 9.63
N ASP A 91 -1.03 -6.88 10.14
CA ASP A 91 0.35 -7.28 9.88
C ASP A 91 0.66 -7.44 8.38
N PRO A 92 0.54 -6.36 7.59
CA PRO A 92 0.54 -6.44 6.13
C PRO A 92 1.85 -6.96 5.55
N MET A 93 2.96 -6.85 6.27
CA MET A 93 4.26 -7.36 5.82
C MET A 93 4.36 -8.89 5.87
N LYS A 94 3.55 -9.54 6.70
CA LYS A 94 3.60 -10.99 6.94
C LYS A 94 2.38 -11.75 6.43
N VAL A 95 1.31 -11.05 6.09
CA VAL A 95 0.01 -11.68 5.78
C VAL A 95 0.08 -12.67 4.62
N VAL A 96 0.90 -12.40 3.61
CA VAL A 96 1.07 -13.31 2.47
C VAL A 96 1.74 -14.61 2.91
N ALA A 97 2.78 -14.52 3.73
CA ALA A 97 3.45 -15.70 4.27
C ALA A 97 2.51 -16.52 5.18
N ILE A 98 1.73 -15.85 6.02
CA ILE A 98 0.73 -16.49 6.89
C ILE A 98 -0.33 -17.21 6.05
N GLY A 99 -0.88 -16.53 5.04
CA GLY A 99 -1.88 -17.11 4.15
C GLY A 99 -1.35 -18.29 3.34
N THR A 100 -0.11 -18.21 2.88
CA THR A 100 0.56 -19.31 2.17
C THR A 100 0.71 -20.52 3.09
N GLY A 101 1.11 -20.31 4.34
CA GLY A 101 1.21 -21.37 5.34
C GLY A 101 -0.13 -22.03 5.63
N GLN A 102 -1.18 -21.23 5.78
CA GLN A 102 -2.55 -21.74 5.95
C GLN A 102 -3.02 -22.56 4.75
N PHE A 103 -2.69 -22.16 3.55
CA PHE A 103 -3.04 -22.89 2.34
C PHE A 103 -2.32 -24.24 2.29
N VAL A 104 -1.05 -24.31 2.68
CA VAL A 104 -0.31 -25.58 2.77
C VAL A 104 -0.97 -26.53 3.79
N GLU A 105 -1.36 -26.01 4.94
CA GLU A 105 -2.09 -26.79 5.96
C GLU A 105 -3.42 -27.31 5.44
N PHE A 106 -4.16 -26.48 4.73
CA PHE A 106 -5.42 -26.87 4.07
C PHE A 106 -5.19 -27.98 3.04
N MET A 107 -4.20 -27.83 2.16
CA MET A 107 -3.87 -28.82 1.14
C MET A 107 -3.44 -30.15 1.75
N SER A 108 -2.84 -30.17 2.94
CA SER A 108 -2.44 -31.39 3.63
C SER A 108 -3.57 -31.98 4.49
N GLY A 109 -4.75 -31.38 4.47
CA GLY A 109 -5.93 -31.85 5.22
C GLY A 109 -5.89 -31.60 6.72
N ARG A 110 -4.96 -30.73 7.18
CA ARG A 110 -4.80 -30.44 8.62
C ARG A 110 -5.76 -29.37 9.12
N LYS A 111 -6.20 -28.47 8.23
CA LYS A 111 -7.12 -27.38 8.55
C LYS A 111 -8.06 -27.13 7.39
N GLU A 112 -9.23 -26.58 7.72
CA GLU A 112 -10.16 -26.02 6.73
C GLU A 112 -9.92 -24.50 6.62
N PHE A 113 -10.13 -23.97 5.44
CA PHE A 113 -10.11 -22.53 5.25
C PHE A 113 -11.35 -21.87 5.86
#